data_e22d62ba16a540833f7d0de2179cd60c
#
_entry.id   e22d62ba16a540833f7d0de2179cd60c
#
_cell.length_a   1.000
_cell.length_b   1.000
_cell.length_c   1.000
_cell.angle_alpha   90.00
_cell.angle_beta   90.00
_cell.angle_gamma   90.00
#
_symmetry.space_group_name_H-M   'P 1'
#
loop_
_entity.id
_entity.type
_entity.pdbx_description
1 polymer ?
#
loop_
_entity_poly.entity_id
_entity_poly.type
_entity_poly.pdbx_seq_one_letter_code
_entity_poly.pdbx_strand_id
1 'polypeptide(L)'
;MEIYDINGQIIDPLAGKTLYVAGDSIAYGKGSAGGYGKCIADRYGMRLINEAVDGATLATLVPDNVNGGYRTSIGMTVKSSTELEKADYILLEGGVNDAWNNAKLGALNGSFDPAFYSGDTIGTLEAMLDDLAKKHSDKRVAYVFPHGGLFASSENWYKTYKPAILSALKKWGVPYVDIEECAPPMGAHGVSELSDKYTIDGTHPNKAGSERFYMEPIAALLKRL
;
A
#
# COMPACT_ATOMS: atom_id res chain seq x y z
N MET A 1 11.13 11.22 -18.39
CA MET A 1 11.25 11.13 -19.87
C MET A 1 9.85 11.28 -20.42
N GLU A 2 9.62 12.31 -21.22
CA GLU A 2 8.30 12.48 -21.88
C GLU A 2 8.21 11.50 -23.04
N ILE A 3 7.09 10.79 -23.15
CA ILE A 3 6.81 9.87 -24.27
C ILE A 3 5.85 10.59 -25.20
N TYR A 4 6.18 10.61 -26.49
CA TYR A 4 5.37 11.26 -27.50
C TYR A 4 4.75 10.22 -28.43
N ASP A 5 3.52 10.46 -28.86
CA ASP A 5 2.88 9.68 -29.90
C ASP A 5 3.42 10.05 -31.31
N ILE A 6 2.90 9.36 -32.35
CA ILE A 6 3.28 9.59 -33.75
C ILE A 6 2.96 11.01 -34.21
N ASN A 7 2.07 11.74 -33.57
CA ASN A 7 1.67 13.11 -33.86
C ASN A 7 2.42 14.14 -32.99
N GLY A 8 3.36 13.69 -32.16
CA GLY A 8 4.12 14.55 -31.25
C GLY A 8 3.33 14.99 -30.00
N GLN A 9 2.24 14.28 -29.64
CA GLN A 9 1.52 14.52 -28.40
C GLN A 9 2.15 13.74 -27.25
N ILE A 10 2.25 14.37 -26.07
CA ILE A 10 2.75 13.70 -24.87
C ILE A 10 1.75 12.63 -24.44
N ILE A 11 2.22 11.39 -24.39
CA ILE A 11 1.45 10.26 -23.86
C ILE A 11 1.78 10.11 -22.38
N ASP A 12 0.76 10.17 -21.52
CA ASP A 12 0.93 9.77 -20.12
C ASP A 12 1.09 8.24 -20.04
N PRO A 13 2.20 7.72 -19.48
CA PRO A 13 2.46 6.28 -19.44
C PRO A 13 1.43 5.49 -18.64
N LEU A 14 0.61 6.16 -17.82
CA LEU A 14 -0.46 5.55 -17.03
C LEU A 14 -1.78 5.47 -17.80
N ALA A 15 -1.97 6.26 -18.85
CA ALA A 15 -3.24 6.33 -19.57
C ALA A 15 -3.63 4.97 -20.18
N GLY A 16 -4.87 4.55 -19.94
CA GLY A 16 -5.41 3.28 -20.43
C GLY A 16 -4.89 2.03 -19.70
N LYS A 17 -3.98 2.18 -18.75
CA LYS A 17 -3.43 1.09 -17.94
C LYS A 17 -4.38 0.66 -16.81
N THR A 18 -4.16 -0.53 -16.27
CA THR A 18 -4.91 -1.05 -15.14
C THR A 18 -4.06 -1.00 -13.87
N LEU A 19 -4.57 -0.31 -12.86
CA LEU A 19 -4.02 -0.24 -11.50
C LEU A 19 -4.76 -1.23 -10.60
N TYR A 20 -4.05 -2.22 -10.08
CA TYR A 20 -4.51 -3.08 -9.00
C TYR A 20 -4.00 -2.53 -7.67
N VAL A 21 -4.89 -2.45 -6.66
CA VAL A 21 -4.56 -1.97 -5.33
C VAL A 21 -4.95 -3.03 -4.30
N ALA A 22 -4.03 -3.41 -3.44
CA ALA A 22 -4.28 -4.23 -2.27
C ALA A 22 -3.67 -3.57 -1.03
N GLY A 23 -4.41 -3.56 0.04
CA GLY A 23 -3.98 -2.92 1.28
C GLY A 23 -5.07 -2.93 2.35
N ASP A 24 -4.93 -2.04 3.31
CA ASP A 24 -5.86 -1.90 4.41
C ASP A 24 -6.90 -0.77 4.19
N SER A 25 -7.41 -0.20 5.27
CA SER A 25 -8.46 0.84 5.23
C SER A 25 -8.06 2.11 4.48
N ILE A 26 -6.78 2.46 4.47
CA ILE A 26 -6.27 3.65 3.79
C ILE A 26 -6.31 3.42 2.28
N ALA A 27 -5.82 2.29 1.81
CA ALA A 27 -5.89 1.88 0.40
C ALA A 27 -7.32 1.58 -0.07
N TYR A 28 -8.14 0.98 0.81
CA TYR A 28 -9.58 0.77 0.58
C TYR A 28 -10.32 2.07 0.32
N GLY A 29 -9.89 3.14 1.00
CA GLY A 29 -10.48 4.47 0.89
C GLY A 29 -11.61 4.70 1.90
N LYS A 30 -11.45 4.22 3.12
CA LYS A 30 -12.34 4.59 4.23
C LYS A 30 -12.29 6.11 4.40
N GLY A 31 -13.38 6.80 4.07
CA GLY A 31 -13.44 8.27 4.04
C GLY A 31 -13.21 8.92 2.67
N SER A 32 -12.83 8.16 1.65
CA SER A 32 -12.58 8.67 0.29
C SER A 32 -12.95 7.63 -0.76
N ALA A 33 -14.20 7.45 -1.08
CA ALA A 33 -14.73 6.40 -1.98
C ALA A 33 -13.72 5.86 -3.03
N GLY A 34 -13.06 4.73 -2.73
CA GLY A 34 -12.01 4.11 -3.54
C GLY A 34 -10.58 4.62 -3.28
N GLY A 35 -10.38 5.47 -2.27
CA GLY A 35 -9.08 5.92 -1.78
C GLY A 35 -8.22 6.65 -2.82
N TYR A 36 -6.93 6.70 -2.53
CA TYR A 36 -5.95 7.30 -3.43
C TYR A 36 -5.86 6.56 -4.79
N GLY A 37 -6.14 5.25 -4.82
CA GLY A 37 -6.17 4.49 -6.07
C GLY A 37 -7.21 5.03 -7.04
N LYS A 38 -8.41 5.41 -6.55
CA LYS A 38 -9.45 6.04 -7.36
C LYS A 38 -9.05 7.43 -7.85
N CYS A 39 -8.41 8.23 -7.00
CA CYS A 39 -7.92 9.56 -7.39
C CYS A 39 -6.90 9.46 -8.53
N ILE A 40 -5.98 8.50 -8.45
CA ILE A 40 -4.98 8.23 -9.51
C ILE A 40 -5.68 7.76 -10.79
N ALA A 41 -6.56 6.77 -10.68
CA ALA A 41 -7.24 6.20 -11.83
C ALA A 41 -8.05 7.25 -12.59
N ASP A 42 -8.82 8.08 -11.89
CA ASP A 42 -9.61 9.15 -12.49
C ASP A 42 -8.72 10.23 -13.14
N ARG A 43 -7.63 10.61 -12.47
CA ARG A 43 -6.74 11.67 -12.95
C ARG A 43 -5.99 11.28 -14.21
N TYR A 44 -5.56 10.01 -14.30
CA TYR A 44 -4.68 9.53 -15.37
C TYR A 44 -5.36 8.60 -16.37
N GLY A 45 -6.68 8.43 -16.29
CA GLY A 45 -7.43 7.59 -17.22
C GLY A 45 -7.08 6.11 -17.10
N MET A 46 -6.78 5.64 -15.89
CA MET A 46 -6.52 4.22 -15.61
C MET A 46 -7.82 3.48 -15.28
N ARG A 47 -7.80 2.15 -15.45
CA ARG A 47 -8.78 1.26 -14.86
C ARG A 47 -8.33 0.89 -13.44
N LEU A 48 -9.23 1.00 -12.45
CA LEU A 48 -8.96 0.60 -11.07
C LEU A 48 -9.56 -0.78 -10.78
N ILE A 49 -8.75 -1.63 -10.16
CA ILE A 49 -9.15 -2.83 -9.42
C ILE A 49 -8.68 -2.63 -7.98
N ASN A 50 -9.61 -2.43 -7.05
CA ASN A 50 -9.27 -2.21 -5.65
C ASN A 50 -9.79 -3.38 -4.81
N GLU A 51 -8.88 -4.23 -4.35
CA GLU A 51 -9.15 -5.36 -3.44
C GLU A 51 -8.62 -5.11 -2.02
N ALA A 52 -8.33 -3.86 -1.67
CA ALA A 52 -8.00 -3.49 -0.30
C ALA A 52 -9.20 -3.71 0.63
N VAL A 53 -8.95 -4.06 1.88
CA VAL A 53 -9.98 -4.37 2.88
C VAL A 53 -9.76 -3.57 4.15
N ASP A 54 -10.82 -2.92 4.65
CA ASP A 54 -10.76 -2.16 5.91
C ASP A 54 -10.27 -3.06 7.07
N GLY A 55 -9.26 -2.61 7.77
CA GLY A 55 -8.66 -3.33 8.90
C GLY A 55 -7.76 -4.52 8.53
N ALA A 56 -7.45 -4.74 7.25
CA ALA A 56 -6.57 -5.83 6.83
C ALA A 56 -5.14 -5.70 7.40
N THR A 57 -4.48 -6.85 7.57
CA THR A 57 -3.10 -6.96 8.03
C THR A 57 -2.23 -7.65 6.99
N LEU A 58 -0.91 -7.43 7.02
CA LEU A 58 0.01 -8.27 6.25
C LEU A 58 0.01 -9.69 6.81
N ALA A 59 0.18 -9.83 8.14
CA ALA A 59 0.19 -11.12 8.82
C ALA A 59 -1.14 -11.87 8.64
N THR A 60 -1.06 -13.20 8.66
CA THR A 60 -2.23 -14.07 8.74
C THR A 60 -2.64 -14.31 10.20
N LEU A 61 -3.88 -14.75 10.42
CA LEU A 61 -4.40 -15.18 11.72
C LEU A 61 -4.30 -14.12 12.85
N VAL A 62 -4.31 -12.83 12.48
CA VAL A 62 -4.42 -11.75 13.47
C VAL A 62 -5.86 -11.68 13.96
N PRO A 63 -6.11 -11.81 15.27
CA PRO A 63 -7.47 -11.78 15.80
C PRO A 63 -8.18 -10.46 15.48
N ASP A 64 -9.43 -10.55 15.06
CA ASP A 64 -10.31 -9.38 14.93
C ASP A 64 -11.17 -9.25 16.19
N ASN A 65 -10.70 -8.43 17.13
CA ASN A 65 -11.36 -8.22 18.40
C ASN A 65 -12.66 -7.40 18.30
N VAL A 66 -12.97 -6.86 17.13
CA VAL A 66 -14.19 -6.08 16.87
C VAL A 66 -15.28 -6.93 16.25
N ASN A 67 -14.93 -7.69 15.19
CA ASN A 67 -15.91 -8.46 14.41
C ASN A 67 -15.88 -9.97 14.73
N GLY A 68 -14.90 -10.42 15.50
CA GLY A 68 -14.63 -11.83 15.76
C GLY A 68 -13.89 -12.52 14.63
N GLY A 69 -13.30 -13.69 14.91
CA GLY A 69 -12.49 -14.41 13.94
C GLY A 69 -11.12 -13.78 13.71
N TYR A 70 -10.69 -13.72 12.46
CA TYR A 70 -9.39 -13.18 12.07
C TYR A 70 -9.54 -12.06 11.04
N ARG A 71 -8.63 -11.09 11.08
CA ARG A 71 -8.52 -10.02 10.08
C ARG A 71 -8.15 -10.60 8.71
N THR A 72 -8.63 -9.95 7.66
CA THR A 72 -8.21 -10.28 6.29
C THR A 72 -6.71 -10.08 6.15
N SER A 73 -6.01 -11.05 5.55
CA SER A 73 -4.60 -10.90 5.22
C SER A 73 -4.43 -10.36 3.80
N ILE A 74 -3.72 -9.25 3.66
CA ILE A 74 -3.39 -8.64 2.37
C ILE A 74 -2.66 -9.63 1.48
N GLY A 75 -1.67 -10.36 2.05
CA GLY A 75 -0.92 -11.36 1.30
C GLY A 75 -1.79 -12.50 0.76
N MET A 76 -2.80 -12.94 1.54
CA MET A 76 -3.74 -13.96 1.10
C MET A 76 -4.70 -13.42 0.03
N THR A 77 -5.17 -12.18 0.15
CA THR A 77 -5.99 -11.53 -0.86
C THR A 77 -5.24 -11.48 -2.20
N VAL A 78 -4.03 -10.95 -2.22
CA VAL A 78 -3.20 -10.86 -3.42
C VAL A 78 -2.97 -12.25 -4.04
N LYS A 79 -2.59 -13.23 -3.23
CA LYS A 79 -2.30 -14.59 -3.69
C LYS A 79 -3.51 -15.32 -4.27
N SER A 80 -4.71 -15.02 -3.79
CA SER A 80 -5.95 -15.65 -4.27
C SER A 80 -6.68 -14.85 -5.36
N SER A 81 -6.20 -13.65 -5.69
CA SER A 81 -6.85 -12.78 -6.66
C SER A 81 -6.74 -13.33 -8.07
N THR A 82 -7.88 -13.38 -8.76
CA THR A 82 -7.96 -13.66 -10.20
C THR A 82 -7.86 -12.39 -11.04
N GLU A 83 -7.85 -11.23 -10.40
CA GLU A 83 -7.84 -9.94 -11.08
C GLU A 83 -6.42 -9.44 -11.39
N LEU A 84 -5.40 -10.01 -10.73
CA LEU A 84 -3.99 -9.66 -10.94
C LEU A 84 -3.53 -9.78 -12.39
N GLU A 85 -4.03 -10.79 -13.12
CA GLU A 85 -3.71 -10.98 -14.55
C GLU A 85 -4.06 -9.76 -15.41
N LYS A 86 -5.08 -8.99 -15.00
CA LYS A 86 -5.54 -7.79 -15.72
C LYS A 86 -4.71 -6.53 -15.40
N ALA A 87 -3.87 -6.60 -14.36
CA ALA A 87 -3.11 -5.44 -13.90
C ALA A 87 -1.89 -5.15 -14.81
N ASP A 88 -1.61 -3.89 -15.03
CA ASP A 88 -0.31 -3.40 -15.53
C ASP A 88 0.57 -2.98 -14.34
N TYR A 89 -0.05 -2.42 -13.30
CA TYR A 89 0.59 -1.94 -12.07
C TYR A 89 -0.09 -2.55 -10.85
N ILE A 90 0.70 -2.98 -9.88
CA ILE A 90 0.26 -3.52 -8.58
C ILE A 90 0.77 -2.58 -7.50
N LEU A 91 -0.13 -1.99 -6.75
CA LEU A 91 0.16 -1.08 -5.65
C LEU A 91 -0.23 -1.75 -4.33
N LEU A 92 0.74 -1.96 -3.46
CA LEU A 92 0.59 -2.61 -2.17
C LEU A 92 0.68 -1.57 -1.05
N GLU A 93 -0.06 -1.78 0.01
CA GLU A 93 -0.02 -0.98 1.23
C GLU A 93 -0.35 -1.88 2.42
N GLY A 94 0.15 -1.59 3.63
CA GLY A 94 -0.20 -2.34 4.83
C GLY A 94 0.83 -2.24 5.95
N GLY A 95 0.62 -3.04 7.01
CA GLY A 95 1.51 -3.12 8.17
C GLY A 95 1.13 -2.19 9.32
N VAL A 96 0.34 -1.14 9.08
CA VAL A 96 -0.15 -0.25 10.14
C VAL A 96 -1.04 -1.02 11.11
N ASN A 97 -1.96 -1.84 10.59
CA ASN A 97 -2.82 -2.68 11.43
C ASN A 97 -2.04 -3.81 12.11
N ASP A 98 -0.97 -4.31 11.51
CA ASP A 98 -0.06 -5.26 12.16
C ASP A 98 0.58 -4.63 13.39
N ALA A 99 1.13 -3.43 13.26
CA ALA A 99 1.73 -2.67 14.36
C ALA A 99 0.70 -2.32 15.44
N TRP A 100 -0.51 -1.90 15.05
CA TRP A 100 -1.60 -1.55 15.95
C TRP A 100 -2.09 -2.75 16.79
N ASN A 101 -2.18 -3.92 16.16
CA ASN A 101 -2.65 -5.14 16.83
C ASN A 101 -1.51 -5.97 17.45
N ASN A 102 -0.27 -5.48 17.45
CA ASN A 102 0.91 -6.22 17.90
C ASN A 102 1.02 -7.61 17.24
N ALA A 103 0.71 -7.70 15.94
CA ALA A 103 0.87 -8.92 15.19
C ALA A 103 2.33 -9.39 15.25
N LYS A 104 2.55 -10.70 15.22
CA LYS A 104 3.93 -11.19 15.20
C LYS A 104 4.67 -10.64 14.00
N LEU A 105 5.76 -9.88 14.24
CA LEU A 105 6.54 -9.24 13.19
C LEU A 105 7.23 -10.27 12.28
N GLY A 106 7.82 -11.30 12.86
CA GLY A 106 8.71 -12.21 12.15
C GLY A 106 10.09 -11.62 11.91
N ALA A 107 10.90 -12.31 11.15
CA ALA A 107 12.25 -11.90 10.80
C ALA A 107 12.48 -12.00 9.30
N LEU A 108 13.20 -11.01 8.77
CA LEU A 108 13.65 -11.06 7.38
C LEU A 108 14.67 -12.18 7.22
N ASN A 109 14.42 -13.09 6.30
CA ASN A 109 15.35 -14.16 5.96
C ASN A 109 16.34 -13.69 4.88
N GLY A 110 17.57 -14.13 4.94
CA GLY A 110 18.56 -13.89 3.89
C GLY A 110 18.35 -14.74 2.62
N SER A 111 17.52 -15.78 2.71
CA SER A 111 17.19 -16.69 1.61
C SER A 111 15.91 -16.24 0.87
N PHE A 112 15.73 -16.72 -0.37
CA PHE A 112 14.49 -16.67 -1.14
C PHE A 112 13.75 -18.01 -1.13
N ASP A 113 14.04 -18.88 -0.16
CA ASP A 113 13.40 -20.18 -0.01
C ASP A 113 12.04 -20.03 0.70
N PRO A 114 10.92 -20.45 0.05
CA PRO A 114 9.59 -20.41 0.64
C PRO A 114 9.43 -21.17 1.96
N ALA A 115 10.33 -22.11 2.26
CA ALA A 115 10.32 -22.85 3.54
C ALA A 115 10.47 -21.93 4.78
N PHE A 116 10.99 -20.72 4.58
CA PHE A 116 11.19 -19.73 5.64
C PHE A 116 10.03 -18.71 5.74
N TYR A 117 9.04 -18.76 4.85
CA TYR A 117 7.91 -17.84 4.90
C TYR A 117 6.88 -18.31 5.91
N SER A 118 6.74 -17.56 6.99
CA SER A 118 5.77 -17.80 8.05
C SER A 118 4.51 -16.95 7.86
N GLY A 119 3.50 -17.18 8.69
CA GLY A 119 2.27 -16.38 8.67
C GLY A 119 2.36 -15.06 9.45
N ASP A 120 3.55 -14.66 9.90
CA ASP A 120 3.80 -13.35 10.52
C ASP A 120 3.92 -12.24 9.47
N THR A 121 4.06 -10.99 9.92
CA THR A 121 4.05 -9.81 9.03
C THR A 121 5.10 -9.90 7.91
N ILE A 122 6.35 -10.19 8.26
CA ILE A 122 7.44 -10.22 7.29
C ILE A 122 7.38 -11.50 6.44
N GLY A 123 7.10 -12.65 7.05
CA GLY A 123 7.00 -13.91 6.30
C GLY A 123 5.87 -13.90 5.28
N THR A 124 4.71 -13.31 5.62
CA THR A 124 3.59 -13.16 4.66
C THR A 124 3.93 -12.16 3.56
N LEU A 125 4.58 -11.04 3.89
CA LEU A 125 5.05 -10.07 2.91
C LEU A 125 6.04 -10.74 1.93
N GLU A 126 7.03 -11.47 2.43
CA GLU A 126 7.99 -12.17 1.58
C GLU A 126 7.32 -13.24 0.69
N ALA A 127 6.36 -13.99 1.26
CA ALA A 127 5.59 -14.98 0.48
C ALA A 127 4.78 -14.34 -0.65
N MET A 128 4.18 -13.17 -0.39
CA MET A 128 3.44 -12.40 -1.40
C MET A 128 4.38 -11.88 -2.49
N LEU A 129 5.52 -11.31 -2.12
CA LEU A 129 6.49 -10.77 -3.09
C LEU A 129 7.14 -11.88 -3.93
N ASP A 130 7.41 -13.04 -3.34
CA ASP A 130 7.88 -14.22 -4.05
C ASP A 130 6.87 -14.72 -5.10
N ASP A 131 5.60 -14.79 -4.73
CA ASP A 131 4.52 -15.19 -5.62
C ASP A 131 4.36 -14.19 -6.78
N LEU A 132 4.40 -12.90 -6.51
CA LEU A 132 4.36 -11.84 -7.53
C LEU A 132 5.56 -11.93 -8.47
N ALA A 133 6.76 -12.11 -7.95
CA ALA A 133 7.97 -12.23 -8.75
C ALA A 133 7.97 -13.46 -9.67
N LYS A 134 7.39 -14.57 -9.23
CA LYS A 134 7.35 -15.82 -9.99
C LYS A 134 6.23 -15.87 -11.01
N LYS A 135 5.04 -15.40 -10.64
CA LYS A 135 3.83 -15.55 -11.46
C LYS A 135 3.44 -14.32 -12.25
N HIS A 136 3.85 -13.14 -11.77
CA HIS A 136 3.45 -11.84 -12.30
C HIS A 136 4.66 -10.94 -12.57
N SER A 137 5.78 -11.53 -13.03
CA SER A 137 7.05 -10.83 -13.29
C SER A 137 6.97 -9.76 -14.39
N ASP A 138 5.92 -9.79 -15.20
CA ASP A 138 5.59 -8.78 -16.22
C ASP A 138 4.87 -7.56 -15.62
N LYS A 139 4.41 -7.63 -14.37
CA LYS A 139 3.70 -6.54 -13.69
C LYS A 139 4.68 -5.60 -12.97
N ARG A 140 4.29 -4.34 -12.87
CA ARG A 140 5.05 -3.32 -12.15
C ARG A 140 4.51 -3.19 -10.74
N VAL A 141 5.32 -3.61 -9.75
CA VAL A 141 4.94 -3.64 -8.34
C VAL A 141 5.55 -2.45 -7.60
N ALA A 142 4.75 -1.78 -6.78
CA ALA A 142 5.20 -0.71 -5.88
C ALA A 142 4.50 -0.82 -4.52
N TYR A 143 5.08 -0.17 -3.52
CA TYR A 143 4.54 -0.13 -2.16
C TYR A 143 4.33 1.30 -1.68
N VAL A 144 3.27 1.52 -0.87
CA VAL A 144 2.95 2.82 -0.26
C VAL A 144 3.06 2.70 1.25
N PHE A 145 3.87 3.57 1.86
CA PHE A 145 3.79 3.83 3.30
C PHE A 145 2.87 5.02 3.54
N PRO A 146 1.99 4.95 4.56
CA PRO A 146 1.01 6.00 4.81
C PRO A 146 1.65 7.27 5.39
N HIS A 147 0.83 8.31 5.55
CA HIS A 147 1.22 9.61 6.12
C HIS A 147 1.61 9.52 7.59
N GLY A 148 2.36 10.50 8.07
CA GLY A 148 2.78 10.62 9.46
C GLY A 148 1.68 11.10 10.41
N GLY A 149 1.94 10.96 11.71
CA GLY A 149 1.05 11.42 12.77
C GLY A 149 -0.11 10.46 13.09
N LEU A 150 -0.05 9.21 12.65
CA LEU A 150 -1.13 8.21 12.85
C LEU A 150 -1.33 7.81 14.31
N PHE A 151 -0.26 7.75 15.11
CA PHE A 151 -0.29 7.20 16.47
C PHE A 151 0.43 8.08 17.47
N ALA A 152 -0.12 8.23 18.69
CA ALA A 152 0.53 8.92 19.81
C ALA A 152 1.80 8.17 20.28
N SER A 153 1.76 6.85 20.28
CA SER A 153 2.88 5.97 20.63
C SER A 153 3.39 5.22 19.40
N SER A 154 3.90 5.96 18.44
CA SER A 154 4.32 5.43 17.15
C SER A 154 5.59 4.56 17.18
N GLU A 155 6.14 4.27 18.37
CA GLU A 155 7.38 3.49 18.50
C GLU A 155 7.29 2.16 17.79
N ASN A 156 6.18 1.45 17.94
CA ASN A 156 6.01 0.13 17.33
C ASN A 156 6.01 0.22 15.80
N TRP A 157 5.24 1.15 15.22
CA TRP A 157 5.23 1.36 13.78
C TRP A 157 6.58 1.85 13.25
N TYR A 158 7.06 2.98 13.77
CA TYR A 158 8.26 3.65 13.22
C TYR A 158 9.56 2.96 13.56
N LYS A 159 9.67 2.34 14.74
CA LYS A 159 10.92 1.71 15.18
C LYS A 159 10.99 0.22 14.84
N THR A 160 9.87 -0.43 14.57
CA THR A 160 9.81 -1.88 14.46
C THR A 160 9.25 -2.33 13.10
N TYR A 161 7.99 -2.06 12.79
CA TYR A 161 7.33 -2.62 11.60
C TYR A 161 7.77 -1.95 10.31
N LYS A 162 7.70 -0.61 10.23
CA LYS A 162 8.07 0.14 9.02
C LYS A 162 9.51 -0.17 8.56
N PRO A 163 10.55 -0.14 9.43
CA PRO A 163 11.91 -0.51 9.03
C PRO A 163 12.05 -1.96 8.57
N ALA A 164 11.33 -2.90 9.18
CA ALA A 164 11.37 -4.30 8.79
C ALA A 164 10.72 -4.52 7.42
N ILE A 165 9.55 -3.92 7.18
CA ILE A 165 8.87 -3.92 5.88
C ILE A 165 9.78 -3.29 4.81
N LEU A 166 10.38 -2.13 5.10
CA LEU A 166 11.31 -1.46 4.20
C LEU A 166 12.50 -2.35 3.84
N SER A 167 13.02 -3.10 4.81
CA SER A 167 14.12 -4.05 4.58
C SER A 167 13.70 -5.20 3.67
N ALA A 168 12.47 -5.72 3.82
CA ALA A 168 11.91 -6.71 2.92
C ALA A 168 11.73 -6.17 1.50
N LEU A 169 11.15 -4.97 1.34
CA LEU A 169 11.00 -4.32 0.03
C LEU A 169 12.34 -4.13 -0.67
N LYS A 170 13.38 -3.70 0.06
CA LYS A 170 14.75 -3.56 -0.48
C LYS A 170 15.32 -4.90 -0.93
N LYS A 171 15.16 -5.96 -0.15
CA LYS A 171 15.59 -7.32 -0.51
C LYS A 171 14.95 -7.78 -1.84
N TRP A 172 13.67 -7.49 -2.01
CA TRP A 172 12.90 -7.90 -3.19
C TRP A 172 12.97 -6.91 -4.37
N GLY A 173 13.70 -5.79 -4.21
CA GLY A 173 13.81 -4.77 -5.24
C GLY A 173 12.48 -4.06 -5.55
N VAL A 174 11.56 -4.03 -4.58
CA VAL A 174 10.25 -3.36 -4.74
C VAL A 174 10.40 -1.88 -4.43
N PRO A 175 10.17 -0.98 -5.40
CA PRO A 175 10.18 0.45 -5.17
C PRO A 175 8.98 0.87 -4.30
N TYR A 176 9.14 1.94 -3.57
CA TYR A 176 8.12 2.45 -2.66
C TYR A 176 8.03 3.97 -2.67
N VAL A 177 6.93 4.48 -2.21
CA VAL A 177 6.75 5.88 -1.81
C VAL A 177 6.37 5.93 -0.34
N ASP A 178 7.01 6.83 0.38
CA ASP A 178 6.70 7.12 1.78
C ASP A 178 5.98 8.46 1.84
N ILE A 179 4.69 8.42 2.13
CA ILE A 179 3.87 9.65 2.19
C ILE A 179 4.28 10.52 3.37
N GLU A 180 4.85 9.93 4.43
CA GLU A 180 5.39 10.70 5.54
C GLU A 180 6.57 11.60 5.12
N GLU A 181 7.35 11.18 4.12
CA GLU A 181 8.45 11.97 3.56
C GLU A 181 7.99 13.04 2.54
N CYS A 182 6.78 12.89 1.99
CA CYS A 182 6.25 13.74 0.93
C CYS A 182 5.15 14.70 1.39
N ALA A 183 4.61 14.52 2.59
CA ALA A 183 3.48 15.27 3.13
C ALA A 183 3.73 15.66 4.59
N PRO A 184 3.16 16.78 5.05
CA PRO A 184 3.19 17.09 6.48
C PRO A 184 2.38 16.05 7.27
N PRO A 185 2.68 15.87 8.57
CA PRO A 185 1.98 14.88 9.40
C PRO A 185 0.52 15.29 9.62
N MET A 186 -0.38 14.72 8.85
CA MET A 186 -1.81 15.04 8.85
C MET A 186 -2.67 14.06 9.67
N GLY A 187 -2.06 13.11 10.37
CA GLY A 187 -2.77 12.20 11.27
C GLY A 187 -3.21 12.87 12.58
N ALA A 188 -4.00 12.18 13.39
CA ALA A 188 -4.55 12.69 14.66
C ALA A 188 -3.49 13.16 15.65
N HIS A 189 -2.27 12.65 15.55
CA HIS A 189 -1.13 13.00 16.39
C HIS A 189 -0.09 13.87 15.67
N GLY A 190 -0.45 14.40 14.52
CA GLY A 190 0.33 15.35 13.74
C GLY A 190 -0.14 16.79 13.96
N VAL A 191 -0.29 17.54 12.87
CA VAL A 191 -0.82 18.91 12.87
C VAL A 191 -2.35 18.87 12.87
N SER A 192 -3.00 19.35 13.92
CA SER A 192 -4.46 19.24 14.13
C SER A 192 -5.27 19.81 12.97
N GLU A 193 -4.91 20.99 12.47
CA GLU A 193 -5.59 21.65 11.36
C GLU A 193 -5.51 20.86 10.05
N LEU A 194 -4.45 20.09 9.87
CA LEU A 194 -4.31 19.19 8.72
C LEU A 194 -5.13 17.92 8.91
N SER A 195 -5.15 17.38 10.13
CA SER A 195 -5.99 16.24 10.47
C SER A 195 -7.45 16.52 10.19
N ASP A 196 -7.97 17.63 10.72
CA ASP A 196 -9.37 18.03 10.52
C ASP A 196 -9.74 18.30 9.07
N LYS A 197 -8.80 18.82 8.29
CA LYS A 197 -9.03 19.17 6.88
C LYS A 197 -8.91 17.98 5.93
N TYR A 198 -7.97 17.09 6.17
CA TYR A 198 -7.54 16.09 5.19
C TYR A 198 -7.79 14.64 5.60
N THR A 199 -8.34 14.42 6.79
CA THR A 199 -8.77 13.09 7.26
C THR A 199 -10.20 13.13 7.76
N ILE A 200 -10.79 11.94 7.98
CA ILE A 200 -12.12 11.83 8.60
C ILE A 200 -12.06 11.58 10.11
N ASP A 201 -10.94 11.05 10.59
CA ASP A 201 -10.78 10.56 11.97
C ASP A 201 -9.32 10.61 12.45
N GLY A 202 -8.46 11.32 11.74
CA GLY A 202 -7.03 11.40 12.05
C GLY A 202 -6.20 10.22 11.54
N THR A 203 -6.83 9.24 10.89
CA THR A 203 -6.15 8.06 10.33
C THR A 203 -6.45 7.89 8.84
N HIS A 204 -7.71 8.08 8.46
CA HIS A 204 -8.17 7.81 7.11
C HIS A 204 -8.26 9.09 6.30
N PRO A 205 -7.48 9.24 5.22
CA PRO A 205 -7.55 10.40 4.35
C PRO A 205 -8.96 10.54 3.76
N ASN A 206 -9.51 11.74 3.83
CA ASN A 206 -10.68 12.08 3.05
C ASN A 206 -10.26 12.29 1.57
N LYS A 207 -11.23 12.61 0.69
CA LYS A 207 -10.93 12.83 -0.73
C LYS A 207 -9.85 13.91 -0.93
N ALA A 208 -9.95 15.02 -0.22
CA ALA A 208 -8.97 16.11 -0.33
C ALA A 208 -7.57 15.69 0.13
N GLY A 209 -7.46 14.87 1.18
CA GLY A 209 -6.19 14.30 1.65
C GLY A 209 -5.59 13.34 0.63
N SER A 210 -6.41 12.46 0.06
CA SER A 210 -6.00 11.53 -0.99
C SER A 210 -5.50 12.24 -2.26
N GLU A 211 -6.23 13.25 -2.73
CA GLU A 211 -5.85 14.05 -3.89
C GLU A 211 -4.60 14.90 -3.64
N ARG A 212 -4.50 15.51 -2.45
CA ARG A 212 -3.43 16.46 -2.15
C ARG A 212 -2.08 15.81 -1.86
N PHE A 213 -2.08 14.69 -1.12
CA PHE A 213 -0.85 14.16 -0.54
C PHE A 213 -0.47 12.76 -1.05
N TYR A 214 -1.42 11.98 -1.58
CA TYR A 214 -1.13 10.63 -2.05
C TYR A 214 -1.01 10.54 -3.57
N MET A 215 -1.92 11.18 -4.29
CA MET A 215 -2.07 10.99 -5.74
C MET A 215 -0.79 11.26 -6.52
N GLU A 216 -0.22 12.46 -6.39
CA GLU A 216 0.94 12.85 -7.20
C GLU A 216 2.23 12.09 -6.84
N PRO A 217 2.62 11.90 -5.56
CA PRO A 217 3.79 11.10 -5.23
C PRO A 217 3.72 9.66 -5.71
N ILE A 218 2.54 9.03 -5.59
CA ILE A 218 2.33 7.65 -6.07
C ILE A 218 2.37 7.61 -7.59
N ALA A 219 1.68 8.51 -8.29
CA ALA A 219 1.70 8.56 -9.74
C ALA A 219 3.12 8.81 -10.29
N ALA A 220 3.90 9.69 -9.64
CA ALA A 220 5.29 9.93 -10.00
C ALA A 220 6.16 8.68 -9.83
N LEU A 221 5.89 7.85 -8.81
CA LEU A 221 6.54 6.55 -8.66
C LEU A 221 6.13 5.61 -9.79
N LEU A 222 4.83 5.42 -10.03
CA LEU A 222 4.32 4.51 -11.07
C LEU A 222 4.85 4.86 -12.48
N LYS A 223 4.95 6.13 -12.82
CA LYS A 223 5.49 6.60 -14.12
C LYS A 223 6.96 6.27 -14.35
N ARG A 224 7.70 5.95 -13.30
CA ARG A 224 9.14 5.58 -13.38
C ARG A 224 9.37 4.08 -13.48
N LEU A 225 8.34 3.28 -13.27
CA LEU A 225 8.37 1.82 -13.41
C LEU A 225 8.11 1.40 -14.85
#